data_d4acef981258f975e0e238071be6f51c
#
_entry.id   d4acef981258f975e0e238071be6f51c
#
_cell.length_a   1.000
_cell.length_b   1.000
_cell.length_c   1.000
_cell.angle_alpha   90.00
_cell.angle_beta   90.00
_cell.angle_gamma   90.00
#
_symmetry.space_group_name_H-M   'P 1'
#
loop_
_entity.id
_entity.type
_entity.pdbx_description
1 polymer ?
#
loop_
_entity_poly.entity_id
_entity_poly.type
_entity_poly.pdbx_seq_one_letter_code
_entity_poly.pdbx_strand_id
1 'polypeptide(L)'
;MKTVLTSLLVLLLGVLPPVDICAANRVYDVSDFGLKANGKKDASPVLQKILEKIKRDYQEGDNVTLRFPTGRYHFFEKNAASRQYYISNHDQTNPKKVGIAIENMKNLTLDGQGSDFIFHGRMIPVSLLYSENCILKDFNIDFENPHIAQVQIVENSVENGITFEVAPWVNYHISKDSVFETLGEGWKLRPSSGIAFDPKSRHIVYNTSDLYYPNKGVTQVASRRLNIKSWKDNRLVPGTVIALRTYFRPTPGIFLSHDVDTQLLNVKVHYAEGMGLLAQLCENITLDGFNVCLRGENDPRYFTTQADATHFSGCKGKIISRNGLYEGMMDDAINVHGTYLKVIKRIDDRTLVGRYMHDQAWGFEWGRPEDEVQFVRSSTMELVGSQNSITAIAPYDKEEVQGAREFVISFRDPVDAVVNAESGFGIENLTWTPEVLFADNVIRNNRARGALFSTPKKTIAENNLFDHTSGTAILLCGDCNGWYETGACRNVIIRKNRFVNALTNMFQFTNAVISIYPEIPDLKSQQKYFHGGVEEGIVIEDNEFDTFDAPILYAKSVDGLVFRNNSIRMNTEYKSFHWNKSRFLLERVTNAKIE
;
A
#
# COMPACT_ATOMS: atom_id res chain seq x y z
N MET A 1 79.61 48.26 5.75
CA MET A 1 78.22 48.60 5.38
C MET A 1 77.83 47.65 4.23
N LYS A 2 77.05 46.65 4.54
CA LYS A 2 76.49 45.72 3.54
C LYS A 2 74.98 45.90 3.50
N THR A 3 74.47 46.34 2.37
CA THR A 3 73.05 46.56 2.11
C THR A 3 72.45 45.25 1.72
N VAL A 4 71.43 44.77 2.47
CA VAL A 4 70.65 43.59 2.17
C VAL A 4 69.42 44.04 1.39
N LEU A 5 69.27 43.57 0.14
CA LEU A 5 68.07 43.74 -0.68
C LEU A 5 67.13 42.58 -0.38
N THR A 6 65.97 42.88 0.15
CA THR A 6 64.86 41.91 0.40
C THR A 6 63.88 41.97 -0.79
N SER A 7 63.88 40.91 -1.61
CA SER A 7 62.93 40.75 -2.71
C SER A 7 61.56 40.23 -2.16
N LEU A 8 60.53 41.00 -2.37
CA LEU A 8 59.16 40.65 -2.03
C LEU A 8 58.54 39.87 -3.21
N LEU A 9 58.31 38.58 -3.02
CA LEU A 9 57.61 37.72 -3.99
C LEU A 9 56.10 37.84 -3.73
N VAL A 10 55.37 38.55 -4.60
CA VAL A 10 53.89 38.62 -4.58
C VAL A 10 53.35 37.42 -5.33
N LEU A 11 52.78 36.44 -4.61
CA LEU A 11 51.99 35.35 -5.19
C LEU A 11 50.62 35.93 -5.62
N LEU A 12 50.37 36.08 -6.90
CA LEU A 12 49.03 36.28 -7.46
C LEU A 12 48.30 34.94 -7.39
N LEU A 13 47.44 34.75 -6.38
CA LEU A 13 46.40 33.74 -6.39
C LEU A 13 45.33 34.18 -7.39
N GLY A 14 45.35 33.61 -8.59
CA GLY A 14 44.30 33.76 -9.56
C GLY A 14 43.01 33.13 -9.00
N VAL A 15 42.07 33.96 -8.63
CA VAL A 15 40.70 33.53 -8.37
C VAL A 15 40.09 33.13 -9.72
N LEU A 16 40.03 31.82 -10.00
CA LEU A 16 39.26 31.31 -11.12
C LEU A 16 37.78 31.70 -10.87
N PRO A 17 37.08 32.27 -11.85
CA PRO A 17 35.66 32.55 -11.71
C PRO A 17 34.93 31.24 -11.41
N PRO A 18 33.85 31.24 -10.58
CA PRO A 18 33.06 30.09 -10.43
C PRO A 18 32.55 29.65 -11.80
N VAL A 19 32.84 28.41 -12.18
CA VAL A 19 32.23 27.81 -13.37
C VAL A 19 30.77 27.71 -13.04
N ASP A 20 29.94 28.56 -13.64
CA ASP A 20 28.49 28.38 -13.61
C ASP A 20 28.21 27.03 -14.29
N ILE A 21 28.01 26.00 -13.48
CA ILE A 21 27.53 24.69 -13.95
C ILE A 21 26.08 24.93 -14.36
N CYS A 22 25.87 25.25 -15.63
CA CYS A 22 24.54 25.39 -16.19
C CYS A 22 23.88 24.00 -16.18
N ALA A 23 22.83 23.83 -15.37
CA ALA A 23 22.04 22.60 -15.33
C ALA A 23 21.61 22.18 -16.74
N ALA A 24 21.96 20.98 -17.16
CA ALA A 24 21.65 20.48 -18.50
C ALA A 24 20.35 19.63 -18.47
N ASN A 25 19.57 19.76 -19.56
CA ASN A 25 18.48 18.82 -19.81
C ASN A 25 19.00 17.68 -20.67
N ARG A 26 19.12 16.48 -20.10
CA ARG A 26 19.63 15.28 -20.78
C ARG A 26 18.50 14.30 -21.07
N VAL A 27 18.37 13.86 -22.32
CA VAL A 27 17.39 12.84 -22.69
C VAL A 27 18.12 11.57 -23.11
N TYR A 28 17.76 10.46 -22.50
CA TYR A 28 18.19 9.11 -22.86
C TYR A 28 17.01 8.37 -23.46
N ASP A 29 16.93 8.31 -24.78
CA ASP A 29 15.89 7.54 -25.45
C ASP A 29 16.31 6.08 -25.52
N VAL A 30 15.46 5.16 -25.07
CA VAL A 30 15.80 3.73 -25.03
C VAL A 30 16.04 3.14 -26.42
N SER A 31 15.51 3.76 -27.48
CA SER A 31 15.74 3.35 -28.87
C SER A 31 17.21 3.55 -29.31
N ASP A 32 17.90 4.56 -28.79
CA ASP A 32 19.30 4.82 -29.06
C ASP A 32 20.21 3.71 -28.51
N PHE A 33 19.70 2.93 -27.55
CA PHE A 33 20.37 1.76 -26.95
C PHE A 33 19.88 0.42 -27.52
N GLY A 34 19.12 0.48 -28.65
CA GLY A 34 18.64 -0.70 -29.37
C GLY A 34 17.44 -1.40 -28.74
N LEU A 35 16.68 -0.71 -27.88
CA LEU A 35 15.41 -1.17 -27.37
C LEU A 35 14.28 -0.56 -28.21
N LYS A 36 13.64 -1.39 -29.02
CA LYS A 36 12.58 -0.93 -29.95
C LYS A 36 11.20 -1.15 -29.35
N ALA A 37 10.31 -0.17 -29.51
CA ALA A 37 8.90 -0.30 -29.21
C ALA A 37 8.29 -1.52 -29.94
N ASN A 38 7.38 -2.24 -29.27
CA ASN A 38 6.72 -3.45 -29.77
C ASN A 38 7.67 -4.60 -30.13
N GLY A 39 8.93 -4.53 -29.66
CA GLY A 39 9.90 -5.60 -29.80
C GLY A 39 9.73 -6.67 -28.73
N LYS A 40 10.20 -7.90 -29.03
CA LYS A 40 10.17 -9.02 -28.07
C LYS A 40 11.46 -9.11 -27.21
N LYS A 41 12.37 -8.15 -27.37
CA LYS A 41 13.64 -8.12 -26.61
C LYS A 41 13.37 -7.78 -25.15
N ASP A 42 14.07 -8.47 -24.25
CA ASP A 42 14.06 -8.14 -22.83
C ASP A 42 14.65 -6.74 -22.58
N ALA A 43 13.85 -5.88 -21.97
CA ALA A 43 14.22 -4.51 -21.68
C ALA A 43 15.16 -4.39 -20.46
N SER A 44 15.08 -5.32 -19.49
CA SER A 44 15.81 -5.22 -18.21
C SER A 44 17.32 -5.02 -18.37
N PRO A 45 18.05 -5.81 -19.18
CA PRO A 45 19.51 -5.63 -19.32
C PRO A 45 19.90 -4.33 -20.02
N VAL A 46 19.04 -3.83 -20.92
CA VAL A 46 19.31 -2.57 -21.63
C VAL A 46 19.15 -1.40 -20.66
N LEU A 47 18.05 -1.42 -19.86
CA LEU A 47 17.79 -0.37 -18.88
C LEU A 47 18.84 -0.31 -17.78
N GLN A 48 19.33 -1.43 -17.28
CA GLN A 48 20.43 -1.46 -16.32
C GLN A 48 21.64 -0.67 -16.85
N LYS A 49 22.04 -0.90 -18.12
CA LYS A 49 23.14 -0.18 -18.76
C LYS A 49 22.85 1.32 -18.94
N ILE A 50 21.61 1.67 -19.28
CA ILE A 50 21.23 3.09 -19.41
C ILE A 50 21.28 3.78 -18.06
N LEU A 51 20.72 3.17 -17.00
CA LEU A 51 20.74 3.72 -15.65
C LEU A 51 22.15 3.89 -15.11
N GLU A 52 23.04 2.93 -15.33
CA GLU A 52 24.48 3.07 -15.00
C GLU A 52 25.17 4.19 -15.79
N LYS A 53 24.80 4.36 -17.08
CA LYS A 53 25.29 5.48 -17.88
C LYS A 53 24.79 6.81 -17.35
N ILE A 54 23.50 6.93 -17.01
CA ILE A 54 22.91 8.12 -16.41
C ILE A 54 23.67 8.48 -15.13
N LYS A 55 23.89 7.52 -14.21
CA LYS A 55 24.63 7.75 -12.96
C LYS A 55 26.04 8.30 -13.21
N ARG A 56 26.74 7.75 -14.19
CA ARG A 56 28.11 8.18 -14.52
C ARG A 56 28.16 9.57 -15.17
N ASP A 57 27.17 9.89 -16.00
CA ASP A 57 27.13 11.12 -16.80
C ASP A 57 26.48 12.29 -16.04
N TYR A 58 25.77 12.02 -14.93
CA TYR A 58 25.05 13.02 -14.15
C TYR A 58 26.00 14.05 -13.52
N GLN A 59 25.61 15.32 -13.64
CA GLN A 59 26.23 16.43 -12.92
C GLN A 59 25.19 17.09 -12.02
N GLU A 60 25.61 17.62 -10.89
CA GLU A 60 24.70 18.25 -9.91
C GLU A 60 23.88 19.33 -10.59
N GLY A 61 22.56 19.25 -10.43
CA GLY A 61 21.59 20.15 -11.05
C GLY A 61 21.07 19.69 -12.42
N ASP A 62 21.63 18.66 -13.06
CA ASP A 62 21.08 18.14 -14.32
C ASP A 62 19.64 17.64 -14.15
N ASN A 63 18.80 17.89 -15.17
CA ASN A 63 17.50 17.24 -15.32
C ASN A 63 17.62 16.11 -16.34
N VAL A 64 17.32 14.89 -15.93
CA VAL A 64 17.48 13.71 -16.76
C VAL A 64 16.14 13.12 -17.14
N THR A 65 15.91 12.84 -18.42
CA THR A 65 14.73 12.11 -18.89
C THR A 65 15.16 10.78 -19.50
N LEU A 66 14.65 9.68 -18.93
CA LEU A 66 14.68 8.34 -19.51
C LEU A 66 13.37 8.14 -20.28
N ARG A 67 13.44 8.18 -21.61
CA ARG A 67 12.28 8.20 -22.49
C ARG A 67 12.08 6.87 -23.20
N PHE A 68 10.82 6.40 -23.18
CA PHE A 68 10.37 5.23 -23.94
C PHE A 68 9.43 5.68 -25.05
N PRO A 69 9.80 5.57 -26.33
CA PRO A 69 8.85 5.76 -27.43
C PRO A 69 7.61 4.88 -27.26
N THR A 70 6.44 5.42 -27.56
CA THR A 70 5.16 4.73 -27.36
C THR A 70 5.14 3.32 -27.94
N GLY A 71 4.80 2.33 -27.11
CA GLY A 71 4.69 0.93 -27.53
C GLY A 71 4.74 -0.07 -26.37
N ARG A 72 4.92 -1.32 -26.69
CA ARG A 72 4.96 -2.42 -25.72
C ARG A 72 6.40 -2.85 -25.47
N TYR A 73 6.79 -2.95 -24.20
CA TYR A 73 8.11 -3.38 -23.74
C TYR A 73 8.00 -4.55 -22.79
N HIS A 74 8.85 -5.55 -22.96
CA HIS A 74 8.83 -6.79 -22.18
C HIS A 74 10.02 -6.85 -21.20
N PHE A 75 9.74 -7.27 -19.98
CA PHE A 75 10.71 -7.42 -18.89
C PHE A 75 10.63 -8.85 -18.36
N PHE A 76 11.74 -9.58 -18.39
CA PHE A 76 11.77 -10.99 -17.98
C PHE A 76 12.55 -11.17 -16.67
N GLU A 77 11.97 -11.94 -15.75
CA GLU A 77 12.55 -12.24 -14.44
C GLU A 77 13.98 -12.75 -14.52
N LYS A 78 14.28 -13.59 -15.53
CA LYS A 78 15.60 -14.20 -15.74
C LYS A 78 16.74 -13.19 -15.77
N ASN A 79 16.52 -12.02 -16.37
CA ASN A 79 17.54 -10.99 -16.55
C ASN A 79 17.28 -9.73 -15.70
N ALA A 80 16.26 -9.76 -14.85
CA ALA A 80 15.94 -8.68 -13.93
C ALA A 80 17.04 -8.51 -12.85
N ALA A 81 17.21 -7.29 -12.35
CA ALA A 81 18.14 -7.02 -11.27
C ALA A 81 17.77 -7.81 -10.01
N SER A 82 18.78 -8.27 -9.27
CA SER A 82 18.57 -8.99 -8.00
C SER A 82 18.89 -8.06 -6.85
N ARG A 83 17.97 -7.91 -5.88
CA ARG A 83 18.09 -6.97 -4.77
C ARG A 83 17.63 -7.58 -3.46
N GLN A 84 18.30 -7.21 -2.37
CA GLN A 84 17.88 -7.51 -1.01
C GLN A 84 16.94 -6.39 -0.55
N TYR A 85 15.62 -6.60 -0.65
CA TYR A 85 14.61 -5.64 -0.22
C TYR A 85 13.72 -6.25 0.85
N TYR A 86 13.64 -5.58 1.99
CA TYR A 86 12.66 -5.85 3.03
C TYR A 86 11.56 -4.82 2.89
N ILE A 87 10.35 -5.29 2.59
CA ILE A 87 9.23 -4.45 2.15
C ILE A 87 8.10 -4.58 3.16
N SER A 88 7.64 -3.45 3.71
CA SER A 88 6.51 -3.43 4.63
C SER A 88 5.28 -4.11 4.03
N ASN A 89 4.55 -4.86 4.84
CA ASN A 89 3.30 -5.54 4.49
C ASN A 89 3.39 -6.51 3.29
N HIS A 90 4.62 -7.03 3.02
CA HIS A 90 4.89 -8.03 2.00
C HIS A 90 5.66 -9.23 2.57
N ASP A 91 5.66 -10.34 1.85
CA ASP A 91 6.46 -11.51 2.20
C ASP A 91 7.96 -11.18 2.08
N GLN A 92 8.74 -11.50 3.11
CA GLN A 92 10.15 -11.11 3.23
C GLN A 92 11.12 -12.07 2.52
N THR A 93 10.63 -12.85 1.55
CA THR A 93 11.50 -13.71 0.73
C THR A 93 12.46 -12.88 -0.10
N ASN A 94 13.75 -13.16 0.00
CA ASN A 94 14.83 -12.47 -0.68
C ASN A 94 15.78 -13.46 -1.39
N PRO A 95 16.51 -13.07 -2.45
CA PRO A 95 16.47 -11.74 -3.09
C PRO A 95 15.21 -11.50 -3.91
N LYS A 96 14.80 -10.24 -4.06
CA LYS A 96 13.73 -9.81 -4.99
C LYS A 96 14.32 -9.63 -6.39
N LYS A 97 13.54 -9.97 -7.41
CA LYS A 97 13.83 -9.61 -8.81
C LYS A 97 13.16 -8.28 -9.13
N VAL A 98 13.84 -7.41 -9.87
CA VAL A 98 13.38 -6.05 -10.17
C VAL A 98 13.58 -5.76 -11.66
N GLY A 99 12.50 -5.43 -12.36
CA GLY A 99 12.53 -5.13 -13.80
C GLY A 99 13.26 -3.82 -14.11
N ILE A 100 12.86 -2.75 -13.44
CA ILE A 100 13.45 -1.40 -13.54
C ILE A 100 13.89 -0.98 -12.14
N ALA A 101 15.18 -1.11 -11.82
CA ALA A 101 15.76 -0.75 -10.52
C ALA A 101 16.44 0.61 -10.60
N ILE A 102 15.77 1.65 -10.09
CA ILE A 102 16.29 3.02 -10.02
C ILE A 102 16.76 3.27 -8.59
N GLU A 103 18.04 3.65 -8.44
CA GLU A 103 18.63 3.82 -7.11
C GLU A 103 19.59 5.02 -7.11
N ASN A 104 19.55 5.85 -6.06
CA ASN A 104 20.42 7.00 -5.87
C ASN A 104 20.42 7.96 -7.08
N MET A 105 19.22 8.32 -7.54
CA MET A 105 19.03 9.26 -8.65
C MET A 105 18.48 10.58 -8.15
N LYS A 106 18.87 11.68 -8.81
CA LYS A 106 18.29 13.00 -8.60
C LYS A 106 17.74 13.55 -9.90
N ASN A 107 16.61 14.27 -9.82
CA ASN A 107 15.99 14.96 -10.96
C ASN A 107 15.73 14.04 -12.17
N LEU A 108 15.41 12.78 -11.93
CA LEU A 108 15.15 11.80 -13.00
C LEU A 108 13.65 11.77 -13.33
N THR A 109 13.31 11.95 -14.61
CA THR A 109 12.01 11.65 -15.17
C THR A 109 12.05 10.34 -15.96
N LEU A 110 11.31 9.32 -15.54
CA LEU A 110 10.99 8.16 -16.38
C LEU A 110 9.70 8.49 -17.13
N ASP A 111 9.81 8.69 -18.45
CA ASP A 111 8.70 9.05 -19.34
C ASP A 111 8.36 7.88 -20.27
N GLY A 112 7.26 7.19 -19.97
CA GLY A 112 6.80 6.05 -20.75
C GLY A 112 6.02 6.42 -22.01
N GLN A 113 5.62 7.67 -22.21
CA GLN A 113 4.84 8.16 -23.36
C GLN A 113 3.60 7.31 -23.69
N GLY A 114 2.92 6.81 -22.65
CA GLY A 114 1.74 5.95 -22.78
C GLY A 114 2.05 4.47 -23.07
N SER A 115 3.30 4.04 -22.92
CA SER A 115 3.73 2.67 -23.21
C SER A 115 3.19 1.65 -22.22
N ASP A 116 3.06 0.41 -22.70
CA ASP A 116 2.78 -0.78 -21.91
C ASP A 116 4.09 -1.46 -21.48
N PHE A 117 4.34 -1.58 -20.18
CA PHE A 117 5.42 -2.36 -19.60
C PHE A 117 4.86 -3.70 -19.13
N ILE A 118 5.27 -4.78 -19.80
CA ILE A 118 4.74 -6.13 -19.60
C ILE A 118 5.81 -6.98 -18.91
N PHE A 119 5.46 -7.48 -17.74
CA PHE A 119 6.36 -8.26 -16.90
C PHE A 119 6.09 -9.75 -17.00
N HIS A 120 7.15 -10.55 -17.03
CA HIS A 120 7.15 -12.00 -17.18
C HIS A 120 7.83 -12.65 -15.97
N GLY A 121 7.14 -13.59 -15.34
CA GLY A 121 7.61 -14.23 -14.11
C GLY A 121 7.17 -13.49 -12.86
N ARG A 122 7.93 -13.62 -11.77
CA ARG A 122 7.66 -13.00 -10.46
C ARG A 122 8.69 -11.95 -10.15
N MET A 123 8.33 -10.69 -10.20
CA MET A 123 9.25 -9.59 -9.95
C MET A 123 8.54 -8.31 -9.51
N ILE A 124 9.29 -7.37 -8.96
CA ILE A 124 8.89 -5.98 -8.77
C ILE A 124 9.06 -5.28 -10.14
N PRO A 125 8.00 -4.77 -10.76
CA PRO A 125 8.11 -4.04 -12.02
C PRO A 125 9.05 -2.84 -11.95
N VAL A 126 8.84 -1.93 -10.99
CA VAL A 126 9.62 -0.71 -10.84
C VAL A 126 10.00 -0.52 -9.39
N SER A 127 11.26 -0.23 -9.10
CA SER A 127 11.68 0.27 -7.79
C SER A 127 12.42 1.59 -7.93
N LEU A 128 12.18 2.51 -6.98
CA LEU A 128 12.90 3.77 -6.82
C LEU A 128 13.36 3.87 -5.37
N LEU A 129 14.68 3.95 -5.14
CA LEU A 129 15.25 3.96 -3.80
C LEU A 129 16.31 5.05 -3.63
N TYR A 130 16.30 5.71 -2.49
CA TYR A 130 17.28 6.73 -2.11
C TYR A 130 17.43 7.83 -3.17
N SER A 131 16.30 8.22 -3.77
CA SER A 131 16.25 9.14 -4.90
C SER A 131 15.51 10.43 -4.51
N GLU A 132 15.80 11.52 -5.22
CA GLU A 132 15.30 12.85 -4.89
C GLU A 132 14.76 13.55 -6.13
N ASN A 133 13.61 14.20 -5.99
CA ASN A 133 12.95 14.97 -7.05
C ASN A 133 12.75 14.16 -8.36
N CYS A 134 12.22 12.94 -8.23
CA CYS A 134 12.02 12.03 -9.36
C CYS A 134 10.56 12.00 -9.81
N ILE A 135 10.34 11.81 -11.11
CA ILE A 135 9.03 11.72 -11.74
C ILE A 135 8.92 10.40 -12.51
N LEU A 136 7.90 9.60 -12.20
CA LEU A 136 7.50 8.44 -12.98
C LEU A 136 6.20 8.80 -13.70
N LYS A 137 6.16 8.76 -15.04
CA LYS A 137 4.97 9.24 -15.75
C LYS A 137 4.64 8.49 -17.02
N ASP A 138 3.34 8.52 -17.34
CA ASP A 138 2.78 8.13 -18.63
C ASP A 138 3.15 6.70 -19.06
N PHE A 139 2.96 5.68 -18.20
CA PHE A 139 3.13 4.27 -18.56
C PHE A 139 2.14 3.37 -17.82
N ASN A 140 1.97 2.16 -18.36
CA ASN A 140 1.12 1.12 -17.80
C ASN A 140 1.97 -0.08 -17.37
N ILE A 141 1.66 -0.67 -16.22
CA ILE A 141 2.26 -1.91 -15.71
C ILE A 141 1.25 -3.03 -15.84
N ASP A 142 1.64 -4.16 -16.44
CA ASP A 142 0.84 -5.38 -16.44
C ASP A 142 1.74 -6.61 -16.50
N PHE A 143 1.17 -7.78 -16.23
CA PHE A 143 1.85 -9.06 -16.32
C PHE A 143 1.26 -9.89 -17.45
N GLU A 144 2.12 -10.57 -18.21
CA GLU A 144 1.67 -11.51 -19.26
C GLU A 144 0.83 -12.64 -18.66
N ASN A 145 1.23 -13.15 -17.49
CA ASN A 145 0.52 -14.20 -16.76
C ASN A 145 0.30 -13.73 -15.31
N PRO A 146 -0.87 -13.16 -14.97
CA PRO A 146 -1.21 -12.82 -13.59
C PRO A 146 -1.23 -14.05 -12.66
N HIS A 147 -0.79 -13.89 -11.41
CA HIS A 147 -0.73 -14.94 -10.40
C HIS A 147 -2.09 -15.25 -9.75
N ILE A 148 -3.12 -14.48 -10.07
CA ILE A 148 -4.52 -14.74 -9.73
C ILE A 148 -5.17 -15.44 -10.92
N ALA A 149 -5.81 -16.57 -10.67
CA ALA A 149 -6.60 -17.26 -11.70
C ALA A 149 -8.04 -16.73 -11.72
N GLN A 150 -8.75 -16.94 -12.81
CA GLN A 150 -10.15 -16.60 -12.91
C GLN A 150 -10.93 -17.78 -13.46
N VAL A 151 -12.07 -18.05 -12.84
CA VAL A 151 -12.99 -19.09 -13.26
C VAL A 151 -14.43 -18.56 -13.28
N GLN A 152 -15.29 -19.18 -14.07
CA GLN A 152 -16.72 -18.87 -14.10
C GLN A 152 -17.51 -20.11 -13.71
N ILE A 153 -18.49 -19.93 -12.81
CA ILE A 153 -19.39 -21.02 -12.41
C ILE A 153 -20.30 -21.38 -13.58
N VAL A 154 -20.31 -22.64 -13.95
CA VAL A 154 -21.16 -23.20 -15.01
C VAL A 154 -22.39 -23.89 -14.40
N GLU A 155 -22.17 -24.66 -13.34
CA GLU A 155 -23.20 -25.43 -12.65
C GLU A 155 -22.92 -25.49 -11.16
N ASN A 156 -23.96 -25.42 -10.34
CA ASN A 156 -23.90 -25.62 -8.90
C ASN A 156 -25.08 -26.48 -8.46
N SER A 157 -24.83 -27.69 -8.01
CA SER A 157 -25.87 -28.61 -7.54
C SER A 157 -25.49 -29.28 -6.22
N VAL A 158 -26.50 -29.65 -5.45
CA VAL A 158 -26.33 -30.34 -4.16
C VAL A 158 -25.63 -31.70 -4.35
N GLU A 159 -25.94 -32.41 -5.40
CA GLU A 159 -25.41 -33.76 -5.68
C GLU A 159 -24.00 -33.70 -6.25
N ASN A 160 -23.77 -32.87 -7.28
CA ASN A 160 -22.54 -32.89 -8.07
C ASN A 160 -21.53 -31.81 -7.66
N GLY A 161 -21.86 -30.92 -6.72
CA GLY A 161 -21.00 -29.81 -6.34
C GLY A 161 -20.97 -28.69 -7.37
N ILE A 162 -19.82 -28.07 -7.52
CA ILE A 162 -19.63 -26.93 -8.42
C ILE A 162 -18.79 -27.34 -9.63
N THR A 163 -19.34 -27.08 -10.82
CA THR A 163 -18.62 -27.12 -12.10
C THR A 163 -18.30 -25.70 -12.53
N PHE A 164 -17.06 -25.46 -12.90
CA PHE A 164 -16.58 -24.16 -13.33
C PHE A 164 -15.71 -24.24 -14.59
N GLU A 165 -15.68 -23.17 -15.35
CA GLU A 165 -14.83 -23.01 -16.54
C GLU A 165 -13.66 -22.08 -16.23
N VAL A 166 -12.44 -22.52 -16.55
CA VAL A 166 -11.21 -21.73 -16.34
C VAL A 166 -11.07 -20.72 -17.47
N ALA A 167 -10.82 -19.45 -17.14
CA ALA A 167 -10.67 -18.37 -18.12
C ALA A 167 -9.60 -18.71 -19.19
N PRO A 168 -9.81 -18.36 -20.47
CA PRO A 168 -8.94 -18.77 -21.58
C PRO A 168 -7.47 -18.39 -21.40
N TRP A 169 -7.18 -17.28 -20.75
CA TRP A 169 -5.83 -16.75 -20.50
C TRP A 169 -5.12 -17.39 -19.30
N VAL A 170 -5.82 -18.19 -18.47
CA VAL A 170 -5.23 -18.85 -17.30
C VAL A 170 -4.58 -20.17 -17.73
N ASN A 171 -3.29 -20.33 -17.48
CA ASN A 171 -2.60 -21.60 -17.62
C ASN A 171 -2.75 -22.42 -16.33
N TYR A 172 -3.10 -23.69 -16.43
CA TYR A 172 -3.30 -24.55 -15.27
C TYR A 172 -2.92 -26.01 -15.54
N HIS A 173 -2.77 -26.74 -14.47
CA HIS A 173 -2.53 -28.17 -14.45
C HIS A 173 -3.32 -28.80 -13.27
N ILE A 174 -3.80 -30.00 -13.45
CA ILE A 174 -4.36 -30.81 -12.36
C ILE A 174 -3.31 -31.85 -11.98
N SER A 175 -2.82 -31.77 -10.73
CA SER A 175 -1.81 -32.69 -10.23
C SER A 175 -2.36 -34.11 -10.08
N LYS A 176 -1.45 -35.10 -9.90
CA LYS A 176 -1.83 -36.50 -9.64
C LYS A 176 -2.72 -36.65 -8.39
N ASP A 177 -2.61 -35.72 -7.44
CA ASP A 177 -3.43 -35.70 -6.21
C ASP A 177 -4.74 -34.92 -6.40
N SER A 178 -5.16 -34.68 -7.65
CA SER A 178 -6.38 -33.94 -8.00
C SER A 178 -6.41 -32.51 -7.41
N VAL A 179 -5.26 -31.81 -7.42
CA VAL A 179 -5.14 -30.41 -6.98
C VAL A 179 -5.09 -29.51 -8.22
N PHE A 180 -5.87 -28.43 -8.20
CA PHE A 180 -5.79 -27.37 -9.20
C PHE A 180 -4.55 -26.51 -8.96
N GLU A 181 -3.65 -26.47 -9.93
CA GLU A 181 -2.42 -25.69 -9.91
C GLU A 181 -2.43 -24.69 -11.07
N THR A 182 -2.20 -23.42 -10.78
CA THR A 182 -2.02 -22.38 -11.81
C THR A 182 -0.55 -22.21 -12.11
N LEU A 183 -0.25 -21.93 -13.38
CA LEU A 183 1.10 -21.92 -13.91
C LEU A 183 1.39 -20.60 -14.64
N GLY A 184 2.62 -20.15 -14.55
CA GLY A 184 3.15 -19.07 -15.37
C GLY A 184 4.65 -19.23 -15.59
N GLU A 185 5.28 -18.20 -16.09
CA GLU A 185 6.70 -18.19 -16.37
C GLU A 185 7.52 -18.25 -15.07
N GLY A 186 8.06 -19.41 -14.77
CA GLY A 186 8.90 -19.65 -13.59
C GLY A 186 8.14 -19.81 -12.26
N TRP A 187 6.81 -19.86 -12.27
CA TRP A 187 6.02 -20.03 -11.05
C TRP A 187 4.88 -21.03 -11.17
N LYS A 188 4.50 -21.57 -10.02
CA LYS A 188 3.35 -22.45 -9.85
C LYS A 188 2.68 -22.13 -8.52
N LEU A 189 1.34 -21.97 -8.51
CA LEU A 189 0.57 -21.64 -7.32
C LEU A 189 -0.61 -22.59 -7.14
N ARG A 190 -1.06 -22.70 -5.90
CA ARG A 190 -2.26 -23.44 -5.48
C ARG A 190 -3.23 -22.46 -4.84
N PRO A 191 -4.21 -21.94 -5.57
CA PRO A 191 -5.22 -21.08 -4.99
C PRO A 191 -5.91 -21.75 -3.79
N SER A 192 -6.18 -20.99 -2.75
CA SER A 192 -6.82 -21.48 -1.52
C SER A 192 -8.04 -20.66 -1.11
N SER A 193 -8.29 -19.56 -1.79
CA SER A 193 -9.38 -18.63 -1.53
C SER A 193 -9.87 -18.02 -2.84
N GLY A 194 -10.99 -17.34 -2.81
CA GLY A 194 -11.54 -16.64 -3.96
C GLY A 194 -12.39 -15.43 -3.58
N ILE A 195 -12.55 -14.54 -4.55
CA ILE A 195 -13.51 -13.42 -4.49
C ILE A 195 -14.49 -13.59 -5.64
N ALA A 196 -15.77 -13.58 -5.32
CA ALA A 196 -16.84 -13.72 -6.30
C ALA A 196 -17.29 -12.36 -6.85
N PHE A 197 -17.48 -12.28 -8.16
CA PHE A 197 -17.96 -11.10 -8.86
C PHE A 197 -19.22 -11.41 -9.66
N ASP A 198 -20.15 -10.49 -9.65
CA ASP A 198 -21.30 -10.52 -10.54
C ASP A 198 -20.86 -10.23 -11.98
N PRO A 199 -21.25 -11.07 -12.96
CA PRO A 199 -20.75 -10.96 -14.33
C PRO A 199 -21.24 -9.70 -15.07
N LYS A 200 -22.33 -9.08 -14.62
CA LYS A 200 -22.93 -7.92 -15.28
C LYS A 200 -22.45 -6.60 -14.69
N SER A 201 -22.56 -6.46 -13.38
CA SER A 201 -22.17 -5.24 -12.66
C SER A 201 -20.67 -5.18 -12.39
N ARG A 202 -19.97 -6.33 -12.39
CA ARG A 202 -18.58 -6.49 -11.93
C ARG A 202 -18.36 -6.19 -10.46
N HIS A 203 -19.43 -5.98 -9.69
CA HIS A 203 -19.34 -5.81 -8.24
C HIS A 203 -19.00 -7.15 -7.56
N ILE A 204 -18.34 -7.07 -6.41
CA ILE A 204 -18.17 -8.24 -5.54
C ILE A 204 -19.57 -8.73 -5.13
N VAL A 205 -19.82 -10.01 -5.28
CA VAL A 205 -21.13 -10.59 -4.98
C VAL A 205 -21.48 -10.34 -3.52
N TYR A 206 -22.68 -9.78 -3.33
CA TYR A 206 -23.22 -9.43 -2.03
C TYR A 206 -23.17 -10.61 -1.04
N ASN A 207 -22.70 -10.34 0.18
CA ASN A 207 -22.65 -11.28 1.31
C ASN A 207 -21.90 -12.58 1.03
N THR A 208 -20.79 -12.51 0.28
CA THR A 208 -19.91 -13.66 0.02
C THR A 208 -18.60 -13.62 0.82
N SER A 209 -18.03 -12.43 1.07
CA SER A 209 -16.73 -12.24 1.72
C SER A 209 -15.59 -13.02 1.00
N ASP A 210 -14.55 -13.45 1.73
CA ASP A 210 -13.57 -14.37 1.19
C ASP A 210 -14.18 -15.77 1.07
N LEU A 211 -14.16 -16.34 -0.13
CA LEU A 211 -14.66 -17.68 -0.39
C LEU A 211 -13.60 -18.72 -0.01
N TYR A 212 -14.05 -19.78 0.65
CA TYR A 212 -13.26 -20.98 0.74
C TYR A 212 -13.24 -21.69 -0.63
N TYR A 213 -12.06 -21.97 -1.15
CA TYR A 213 -11.85 -22.76 -2.36
C TYR A 213 -11.23 -24.12 -2.01
N PRO A 214 -11.96 -25.23 -2.11
CA PRO A 214 -11.41 -26.55 -1.87
C PRO A 214 -10.56 -26.96 -3.07
N ASN A 215 -9.25 -26.77 -2.99
CA ASN A 215 -8.33 -26.98 -4.10
C ASN A 215 -8.00 -28.46 -4.39
N LYS A 216 -8.67 -29.41 -3.74
CA LYS A 216 -8.49 -30.86 -3.91
C LYS A 216 -9.75 -31.54 -4.44
N GLY A 217 -9.60 -32.73 -5.03
CA GLY A 217 -10.71 -33.47 -5.59
C GLY A 217 -11.23 -32.85 -6.90
N VAL A 218 -10.36 -32.16 -7.60
CA VAL A 218 -10.65 -31.52 -8.88
C VAL A 218 -10.64 -32.56 -9.98
N THR A 219 -11.73 -32.64 -10.76
CA THR A 219 -11.84 -33.52 -11.93
C THR A 219 -12.12 -32.69 -13.17
N GLN A 220 -11.47 -33.03 -14.27
CA GLN A 220 -11.76 -32.43 -15.57
C GLN A 220 -12.93 -33.11 -16.22
N VAL A 221 -14.01 -32.42 -16.49
CA VAL A 221 -15.25 -32.95 -17.10
C VAL A 221 -15.35 -32.59 -18.57
N ALA A 222 -14.69 -31.52 -19.02
CA ALA A 222 -14.53 -31.17 -20.44
C ALA A 222 -13.28 -30.29 -20.62
N SER A 223 -12.98 -29.84 -21.84
CA SER A 223 -11.91 -28.88 -22.09
C SER A 223 -12.15 -27.63 -21.26
N ARG A 224 -11.19 -27.24 -20.41
CA ARG A 224 -11.23 -26.12 -19.47
C ARG A 224 -12.37 -26.14 -18.44
N ARG A 225 -13.21 -27.17 -18.42
CA ARG A 225 -14.30 -27.35 -17.45
C ARG A 225 -13.89 -28.34 -16.37
N LEU A 226 -13.93 -27.90 -15.16
CA LEU A 226 -13.52 -28.64 -13.97
C LEU A 226 -14.68 -28.73 -13.00
N ASN A 227 -14.72 -29.84 -12.24
CA ASN A 227 -15.71 -30.06 -11.19
C ASN A 227 -15.04 -30.36 -9.86
N ILE A 228 -15.61 -29.85 -8.79
CA ILE A 228 -15.27 -30.20 -7.41
C ILE A 228 -16.56 -30.61 -6.69
N LYS A 229 -16.75 -31.91 -6.52
CA LYS A 229 -17.96 -32.47 -5.90
C LYS A 229 -18.14 -32.04 -4.44
N SER A 230 -17.05 -31.81 -3.71
CA SER A 230 -17.06 -31.36 -2.32
C SER A 230 -17.29 -29.86 -2.15
N TRP A 231 -17.19 -29.07 -3.21
CA TRP A 231 -17.42 -27.63 -3.13
C TRP A 231 -18.91 -27.33 -3.10
N LYS A 232 -19.38 -26.80 -1.99
CA LYS A 232 -20.78 -26.48 -1.75
C LYS A 232 -20.87 -25.04 -1.25
N ASP A 233 -21.43 -24.16 -2.04
CA ASP A 233 -21.73 -22.78 -1.68
C ASP A 233 -22.94 -22.30 -2.49
N ASN A 234 -24.12 -22.22 -1.87
CA ASN A 234 -25.37 -21.87 -2.53
C ASN A 234 -25.45 -20.40 -3.00
N ARG A 235 -24.48 -19.56 -2.60
CA ARG A 235 -24.37 -18.17 -3.06
C ARG A 235 -23.77 -18.08 -4.47
N LEU A 236 -23.05 -19.10 -4.90
CA LEU A 236 -22.39 -19.16 -6.20
C LEU A 236 -23.33 -19.71 -7.26
N VAL A 237 -23.96 -18.81 -8.00
CA VAL A 237 -24.87 -19.17 -9.09
C VAL A 237 -24.15 -19.27 -10.43
N PRO A 238 -24.68 -20.04 -11.44
CA PRO A 238 -24.13 -20.05 -12.78
C PRO A 238 -23.94 -18.63 -13.35
N GLY A 239 -22.79 -18.37 -13.95
CA GLY A 239 -22.38 -17.06 -14.43
C GLY A 239 -21.46 -16.30 -13.47
N THR A 240 -21.50 -16.56 -12.16
CA THR A 240 -20.60 -15.92 -11.18
C THR A 240 -19.15 -16.13 -11.59
N VAL A 241 -18.37 -15.05 -11.60
CA VAL A 241 -16.94 -15.06 -11.87
C VAL A 241 -16.18 -15.06 -10.55
N ILE A 242 -15.17 -15.91 -10.42
CA ILE A 242 -14.36 -16.01 -9.21
C ILE A 242 -12.91 -15.75 -9.55
N ALA A 243 -12.30 -14.76 -8.91
CA ALA A 243 -10.86 -14.58 -8.86
C ALA A 243 -10.29 -15.50 -7.77
N LEU A 244 -9.55 -16.55 -8.19
CA LEU A 244 -8.93 -17.52 -7.30
C LEU A 244 -7.51 -17.08 -6.96
N ARG A 245 -7.20 -16.97 -5.66
CA ARG A 245 -5.96 -16.39 -5.17
C ARG A 245 -5.30 -17.21 -4.06
N THR A 246 -4.05 -16.90 -3.81
CA THR A 246 -3.34 -17.20 -2.57
C THR A 246 -3.36 -15.98 -1.65
N TYR A 247 -2.75 -16.07 -0.46
CA TYR A 247 -2.54 -14.91 0.41
C TYR A 247 -1.09 -14.38 0.36
N PHE A 248 -0.25 -14.93 -0.53
CA PHE A 248 1.12 -14.44 -0.70
C PHE A 248 1.14 -13.07 -1.36
N ARG A 249 2.01 -12.19 -0.86
CA ARG A 249 2.26 -10.84 -1.36
C ARG A 249 3.76 -10.64 -1.57
N PRO A 250 4.39 -11.35 -2.52
CA PRO A 250 5.85 -11.35 -2.64
C PRO A 250 6.42 -10.02 -3.15
N THR A 251 5.69 -9.31 -4.01
CA THR A 251 6.20 -8.13 -4.71
C THR A 251 5.10 -7.11 -5.00
N PRO A 252 5.32 -5.81 -4.70
CA PRO A 252 4.45 -4.74 -5.19
C PRO A 252 4.70 -4.45 -6.70
N GLY A 253 3.78 -3.73 -7.33
CA GLY A 253 3.95 -3.21 -8.69
C GLY A 253 5.00 -2.10 -8.76
N ILE A 254 4.95 -1.16 -7.82
CA ILE A 254 5.95 -0.10 -7.66
C ILE A 254 6.40 -0.09 -6.20
N PHE A 255 7.71 -0.08 -5.99
CA PHE A 255 8.32 0.02 -4.68
C PHE A 255 9.15 1.30 -4.55
N LEU A 256 8.75 2.18 -3.63
CA LEU A 256 9.47 3.39 -3.28
C LEU A 256 10.05 3.25 -1.87
N SER A 257 11.31 3.62 -1.67
CA SER A 257 11.92 3.57 -0.34
C SER A 257 13.01 4.62 -0.15
N HIS A 258 12.91 5.40 0.92
CA HIS A 258 13.84 6.49 1.25
C HIS A 258 13.93 7.57 0.17
N ASP A 259 12.88 7.76 -0.59
CA ASP A 259 12.81 8.78 -1.64
C ASP A 259 12.25 10.09 -1.07
N VAL A 260 12.66 11.19 -1.68
CA VAL A 260 12.20 12.54 -1.34
C VAL A 260 11.64 13.22 -2.59
N ASP A 261 10.47 13.87 -2.46
CA ASP A 261 9.82 14.63 -3.52
C ASP A 261 9.56 13.80 -4.81
N THR A 262 8.91 12.65 -4.65
CA THR A 262 8.61 11.73 -5.77
C THR A 262 7.19 11.96 -6.29
N GLN A 263 7.04 12.01 -7.61
CA GLN A 263 5.76 12.16 -8.29
C GLN A 263 5.47 10.99 -9.24
N LEU A 264 4.25 10.47 -9.20
CA LEU A 264 3.72 9.49 -10.15
C LEU A 264 2.54 10.13 -10.89
N LEU A 265 2.71 10.38 -12.20
CA LEU A 265 1.77 11.13 -13.03
C LEU A 265 1.23 10.25 -14.16
N ASN A 266 -0.10 10.03 -14.21
CA ASN A 266 -0.74 9.20 -15.25
C ASN A 266 -0.14 7.79 -15.37
N VAL A 267 0.23 7.15 -14.24
CA VAL A 267 0.73 5.77 -14.21
C VAL A 267 -0.42 4.83 -13.92
N LYS A 268 -0.50 3.70 -14.64
CA LYS A 268 -1.53 2.68 -14.43
C LYS A 268 -0.90 1.35 -14.06
N VAL A 269 -1.45 0.70 -13.04
CA VAL A 269 -1.11 -0.66 -12.64
C VAL A 269 -2.33 -1.54 -12.88
N HIS A 270 -2.27 -2.40 -13.88
CA HIS A 270 -3.35 -3.32 -14.23
C HIS A 270 -3.27 -4.62 -13.44
N TYR A 271 -2.07 -4.98 -12.98
CA TYR A 271 -1.86 -6.13 -12.10
C TYR A 271 -0.56 -6.00 -11.28
N ALA A 272 -0.60 -6.51 -10.04
CA ALA A 272 0.58 -6.76 -9.20
C ALA A 272 0.32 -7.95 -8.26
N GLU A 273 1.36 -8.75 -7.94
CA GLU A 273 1.26 -9.90 -7.02
C GLU A 273 1.35 -9.48 -5.52
N GLY A 274 1.24 -8.23 -5.24
CA GLY A 274 1.14 -7.59 -3.93
C GLY A 274 0.31 -6.34 -4.05
N MET A 275 0.80 -5.24 -3.53
CA MET A 275 0.19 -3.91 -3.67
C MET A 275 0.52 -3.28 -5.03
N GLY A 276 -0.34 -2.40 -5.52
CA GLY A 276 -0.04 -1.66 -6.75
C GLY A 276 1.16 -0.73 -6.59
N LEU A 277 1.17 0.02 -5.49
CA LEU A 277 2.30 0.84 -5.04
C LEU A 277 2.51 0.63 -3.54
N LEU A 278 3.76 0.42 -3.13
CA LEU A 278 4.18 0.53 -1.75
C LEU A 278 5.30 1.55 -1.62
N ALA A 279 5.11 2.53 -0.74
CA ALA A 279 6.11 3.50 -0.33
C ALA A 279 6.43 3.33 1.15
N GLN A 280 7.71 3.22 1.49
CA GLN A 280 8.16 3.17 2.88
C GLN A 280 9.31 4.15 3.13
N LEU A 281 9.28 4.83 4.28
CA LEU A 281 10.33 5.76 4.69
C LEU A 281 10.61 6.83 3.63
N CYS A 282 9.57 7.28 2.93
CA CYS A 282 9.66 8.33 1.92
C CYS A 282 9.14 9.66 2.47
N GLU A 283 9.56 10.76 1.84
CA GLU A 283 9.12 12.10 2.17
C GLU A 283 8.51 12.78 0.94
N ASN A 284 7.29 13.33 1.07
CA ASN A 284 6.56 14.03 0.02
C ASN A 284 6.32 13.18 -1.24
N ILE A 285 5.19 12.51 -1.30
CA ILE A 285 4.79 11.71 -2.47
C ILE A 285 3.52 12.29 -3.08
N THR A 286 3.53 12.48 -4.40
CA THR A 286 2.36 12.92 -5.16
C THR A 286 1.97 11.86 -6.18
N LEU A 287 0.72 11.40 -6.08
CA LEU A 287 0.03 10.58 -7.06
C LEU A 287 -1.03 11.44 -7.75
N ASP A 288 -0.88 11.73 -9.04
CA ASP A 288 -1.85 12.49 -9.83
C ASP A 288 -2.22 11.70 -11.09
N GLY A 289 -3.48 11.24 -11.15
CA GLY A 289 -3.88 10.30 -12.19
C GLY A 289 -3.18 8.94 -12.07
N PHE A 290 -2.73 8.56 -10.87
CA PHE A 290 -2.25 7.21 -10.61
C PHE A 290 -3.44 6.26 -10.46
N ASN A 291 -3.42 5.17 -11.23
CA ASN A 291 -4.56 4.27 -11.29
C ASN A 291 -4.14 2.83 -10.99
N VAL A 292 -4.95 2.12 -10.21
CA VAL A 292 -4.95 0.67 -10.15
C VAL A 292 -6.28 0.21 -10.71
N CYS A 293 -6.30 -0.19 -11.97
CA CYS A 293 -7.53 -0.37 -12.71
C CYS A 293 -7.43 -1.46 -13.78
N LEU A 294 -8.57 -1.98 -14.21
CA LEU A 294 -8.69 -2.84 -15.39
C LEU A 294 -8.28 -2.08 -16.67
N ARG A 295 -8.02 -2.80 -17.75
CA ARG A 295 -7.71 -2.22 -19.07
C ARG A 295 -8.95 -1.64 -19.79
N GLY A 296 -9.96 -1.26 -19.06
CA GLY A 296 -11.23 -0.75 -19.55
C GLY A 296 -12.35 -1.79 -19.49
N GLU A 297 -13.50 -1.45 -20.04
CA GLU A 297 -14.72 -2.26 -19.95
C GLU A 297 -14.61 -3.67 -20.57
N ASN A 298 -13.75 -3.82 -21.56
CA ASN A 298 -13.52 -5.08 -22.26
C ASN A 298 -12.39 -5.92 -21.64
N ASP A 299 -11.79 -5.52 -20.53
CA ASP A 299 -10.81 -6.38 -19.84
C ASP A 299 -11.51 -7.67 -19.40
N PRO A 300 -11.01 -8.86 -19.77
CA PRO A 300 -11.63 -10.11 -19.35
C PRO A 300 -11.45 -10.39 -17.85
N ARG A 301 -10.57 -9.68 -17.17
CA ARG A 301 -10.31 -9.81 -15.73
C ARG A 301 -11.31 -9.01 -14.91
N TYR A 302 -11.57 -9.47 -13.68
CA TYR A 302 -12.42 -8.81 -12.68
C TYR A 302 -11.60 -8.29 -11.49
N PHE A 303 -10.30 -8.41 -11.54
CA PHE A 303 -9.36 -8.06 -10.46
C PHE A 303 -8.17 -7.30 -11.01
N THR A 304 -7.48 -6.59 -10.11
CA THR A 304 -6.22 -5.90 -10.36
C THR A 304 -5.12 -6.43 -9.42
N THR A 305 -4.90 -5.85 -8.26
CA THR A 305 -3.81 -6.21 -7.34
C THR A 305 -4.22 -7.30 -6.35
N GLN A 306 -3.24 -8.08 -5.89
CA GLN A 306 -3.42 -9.11 -4.85
C GLN A 306 -3.73 -8.50 -3.48
N ALA A 307 -3.31 -7.27 -3.24
CA ALA A 307 -3.52 -6.49 -2.02
C ALA A 307 -3.93 -5.05 -2.37
N ASP A 308 -3.51 -4.06 -1.59
CA ASP A 308 -3.93 -2.67 -1.72
C ASP A 308 -3.56 -2.06 -3.09
N ALA A 309 -4.29 -1.04 -3.49
CA ALA A 309 -3.87 -0.23 -4.63
C ALA A 309 -2.62 0.60 -4.28
N THR A 310 -2.67 1.31 -3.15
CA THR A 310 -1.55 2.13 -2.66
C THR A 310 -1.36 1.99 -1.15
N HIS A 311 -0.11 1.91 -0.73
CA HIS A 311 0.23 1.69 0.67
C HIS A 311 1.46 2.50 1.08
N PHE A 312 1.34 3.25 2.19
CA PHE A 312 2.37 4.15 2.70
C PHE A 312 2.71 3.78 4.14
N SER A 313 3.90 3.25 4.36
CA SER A 313 4.38 2.78 5.65
C SER A 313 5.54 3.63 6.16
N GLY A 314 5.36 4.34 7.28
CA GLY A 314 6.40 5.16 7.88
C GLY A 314 6.92 6.25 6.94
N CYS A 315 6.03 6.90 6.18
CA CYS A 315 6.36 8.07 5.38
C CYS A 315 6.21 9.35 6.18
N LYS A 316 6.78 10.46 5.69
CA LYS A 316 6.64 11.79 6.31
C LYS A 316 6.37 12.88 5.26
N GLY A 317 6.27 14.13 5.72
CA GLY A 317 5.93 15.25 4.86
C GLY A 317 4.48 15.15 4.39
N LYS A 318 4.22 15.14 3.09
CA LYS A 318 2.87 15.13 2.54
C LYS A 318 2.66 14.02 1.52
N ILE A 319 1.57 13.27 1.68
CA ILE A 319 1.06 12.31 0.69
C ILE A 319 -0.14 12.94 0.00
N ILE A 320 -0.08 13.06 -1.31
CA ILE A 320 -1.18 13.54 -2.16
C ILE A 320 -1.57 12.40 -3.10
N SER A 321 -2.84 11.99 -3.07
CA SER A 321 -3.42 11.07 -4.06
C SER A 321 -4.66 11.72 -4.62
N ARG A 322 -4.65 12.03 -5.93
CA ARG A 322 -5.77 12.69 -6.59
C ARG A 322 -5.96 12.22 -8.02
N ASN A 323 -7.20 12.39 -8.52
CA ASN A 323 -7.59 12.04 -9.89
C ASN A 323 -7.33 10.56 -10.23
N GLY A 324 -7.33 9.66 -9.24
CA GLY A 324 -7.06 8.24 -9.38
C GLY A 324 -8.32 7.41 -9.57
N LEU A 325 -8.17 6.28 -10.30
CA LEU A 325 -9.16 5.20 -10.35
C LEU A 325 -8.58 3.97 -9.66
N TYR A 326 -9.24 3.51 -8.61
CA TYR A 326 -8.87 2.34 -7.82
C TYR A 326 -10.00 1.32 -7.87
N GLU A 327 -9.82 0.23 -8.64
CA GLU A 327 -10.87 -0.76 -8.84
C GLU A 327 -10.35 -2.20 -8.85
N GLY A 328 -11.16 -3.12 -8.35
CA GLY A 328 -10.91 -4.55 -8.45
C GLY A 328 -9.71 -5.08 -7.65
N MET A 329 -9.12 -4.27 -6.76
CA MET A 329 -8.06 -4.74 -5.88
C MET A 329 -8.61 -5.64 -4.78
N MET A 330 -7.75 -6.54 -4.30
CA MET A 330 -8.11 -7.55 -3.30
C MET A 330 -7.87 -7.06 -1.86
N ASP A 331 -7.68 -5.75 -1.67
CA ASP A 331 -7.66 -5.05 -0.38
C ASP A 331 -7.94 -3.55 -0.59
N ASP A 332 -7.35 -2.65 0.19
CA ASP A 332 -7.67 -1.23 0.29
C ASP A 332 -7.27 -0.42 -0.96
N ALA A 333 -7.93 0.72 -1.21
CA ALA A 333 -7.46 1.65 -2.23
C ALA A 333 -6.24 2.45 -1.76
N ILE A 334 -6.25 2.86 -0.50
CA ILE A 334 -5.13 3.53 0.14
C ILE A 334 -5.04 3.10 1.61
N ASN A 335 -3.83 2.80 2.06
CA ASN A 335 -3.52 2.61 3.47
C ASN A 335 -2.31 3.47 3.85
N VAL A 336 -2.44 4.27 4.93
CA VAL A 336 -1.39 5.17 5.42
C VAL A 336 -1.17 4.93 6.91
N HIS A 337 0.00 4.45 7.29
CA HIS A 337 0.35 4.18 8.68
C HIS A 337 1.87 4.22 8.91
N GLY A 338 2.29 4.22 10.17
CA GLY A 338 3.63 3.83 10.59
C GLY A 338 3.60 2.41 11.19
N THR A 339 4.71 1.96 11.77
CA THR A 339 4.80 0.64 12.40
C THR A 339 5.22 0.77 13.86
N TYR A 340 4.45 0.18 14.77
CA TYR A 340 4.86 0.06 16.17
C TYR A 340 6.02 -0.94 16.32
N LEU A 341 7.00 -0.59 17.14
CA LEU A 341 7.87 -1.61 17.75
C LEU A 341 7.31 -1.98 19.12
N LYS A 342 7.15 -3.26 19.40
CA LYS A 342 6.81 -3.73 20.74
C LYS A 342 8.04 -3.68 21.66
N VAL A 343 7.90 -3.09 22.83
CA VAL A 343 8.94 -3.13 23.87
C VAL A 343 9.10 -4.57 24.36
N ILE A 344 10.28 -5.15 24.17
CA ILE A 344 10.61 -6.53 24.57
C ILE A 344 11.64 -6.61 25.69
N LYS A 345 12.35 -5.50 25.96
CA LYS A 345 13.36 -5.41 27.02
C LYS A 345 13.57 -3.96 27.44
N ARG A 346 13.74 -3.72 28.72
CA ARG A 346 14.25 -2.47 29.27
C ARG A 346 15.68 -2.69 29.74
N ILE A 347 16.64 -1.93 29.22
CA ILE A 347 18.06 -2.05 29.58
C ILE A 347 18.37 -1.14 30.78
N ASP A 348 17.92 0.13 30.70
CA ASP A 348 18.05 1.13 31.77
C ASP A 348 16.89 2.14 31.69
N ASP A 349 17.01 3.29 32.33
CA ASP A 349 15.96 4.32 32.36
C ASP A 349 15.78 5.08 31.04
N ARG A 350 16.73 4.98 30.12
CA ARG A 350 16.72 5.67 28.80
C ARG A 350 16.85 4.72 27.62
N THR A 351 17.00 3.42 27.84
CA THR A 351 17.32 2.48 26.77
C THR A 351 16.37 1.28 26.79
N LEU A 352 15.69 1.08 25.65
CA LEU A 352 14.77 -0.04 25.43
C LEU A 352 15.20 -0.88 24.23
N VAL A 353 14.71 -2.11 24.15
CA VAL A 353 14.74 -2.93 22.94
C VAL A 353 13.32 -3.04 22.41
N GLY A 354 13.13 -2.61 21.18
CA GLY A 354 11.88 -2.72 20.44
C GLY A 354 11.97 -3.77 19.34
N ARG A 355 10.85 -4.47 19.06
CA ARG A 355 10.76 -5.54 18.05
C ARG A 355 9.61 -5.30 17.10
N TYR A 356 9.84 -5.49 15.80
CA TYR A 356 8.80 -5.70 14.80
C TYR A 356 8.04 -7.00 15.08
N MET A 357 6.73 -6.94 15.13
CA MET A 357 5.91 -8.08 15.54
C MET A 357 5.22 -8.79 14.39
N HIS A 358 4.79 -8.06 13.36
CA HIS A 358 4.08 -8.67 12.24
C HIS A 358 5.04 -9.34 11.25
N ASP A 359 4.73 -10.56 10.79
CA ASP A 359 5.62 -11.35 9.93
C ASP A 359 5.86 -10.73 8.54
N GLN A 360 5.00 -9.83 8.09
CA GLN A 360 5.16 -9.10 6.84
C GLN A 360 5.69 -7.67 7.02
N ALA A 361 6.00 -7.22 8.23
CA ALA A 361 6.48 -5.85 8.49
C ALA A 361 7.72 -5.86 9.38
N TRP A 362 8.89 -6.16 8.80
CA TRP A 362 10.19 -6.17 9.48
C TRP A 362 11.35 -6.12 8.48
N GLY A 363 12.55 -5.86 8.98
CA GLY A 363 13.79 -5.95 8.22
C GLY A 363 14.21 -4.65 7.51
N PHE A 364 13.48 -3.57 7.71
CA PHE A 364 13.79 -2.22 7.21
C PHE A 364 14.09 -1.27 8.39
N GLU A 365 14.65 -0.11 8.09
CA GLU A 365 14.92 0.94 9.07
C GLU A 365 13.62 1.37 9.78
N TRP A 366 13.68 1.58 11.10
CA TRP A 366 12.51 2.00 11.85
C TRP A 366 12.58 3.47 12.30
N GLY A 367 13.77 3.99 12.54
CA GLY A 367 13.96 5.35 13.02
C GLY A 367 15.42 5.76 13.01
N ARG A 368 15.65 7.05 13.28
CA ARG A 368 16.97 7.69 13.26
C ARG A 368 17.18 8.52 14.53
N PRO A 369 18.42 8.86 14.89
CA PRO A 369 18.67 9.90 15.89
C PRO A 369 17.88 11.17 15.56
N GLU A 370 17.38 11.85 16.59
CA GLU A 370 16.50 13.03 16.59
C GLU A 370 15.04 12.75 16.20
N ASP A 371 14.64 11.54 15.80
CA ASP A 371 13.24 11.21 15.61
C ASP A 371 12.45 11.32 16.92
N GLU A 372 11.27 11.91 16.84
CA GLU A 372 10.33 12.01 17.95
C GLU A 372 9.52 10.72 18.07
N VAL A 373 9.32 10.28 19.31
CA VAL A 373 8.59 9.05 19.62
C VAL A 373 7.61 9.24 20.77
N GLN A 374 6.62 8.34 20.84
CA GLN A 374 5.74 8.21 21.99
C GLN A 374 5.50 6.73 22.33
N PHE A 375 5.03 6.48 23.56
CA PHE A 375 4.77 5.14 24.07
C PHE A 375 3.27 4.91 24.19
N VAL A 376 2.81 3.76 23.70
CA VAL A 376 1.39 3.39 23.66
C VAL A 376 1.19 2.09 24.42
N ARG A 377 0.29 2.07 25.39
CA ARG A 377 -0.11 0.85 26.09
C ARG A 377 -1.02 0.01 25.18
N SER A 378 -0.58 -1.17 24.76
CA SER A 378 -1.29 -1.98 23.75
C SER A 378 -2.70 -2.41 24.17
N SER A 379 -2.94 -2.66 25.46
CA SER A 379 -4.26 -3.12 25.95
C SER A 379 -5.34 -2.03 25.87
N THR A 380 -4.99 -0.77 26.11
CA THR A 380 -5.94 0.37 26.14
C THR A 380 -5.70 1.39 25.05
N MET A 381 -4.63 1.27 24.28
CA MET A 381 -4.17 2.24 23.26
C MET A 381 -3.98 3.65 23.82
N GLU A 382 -3.65 3.79 25.11
CA GLU A 382 -3.37 5.06 25.75
C GLU A 382 -1.90 5.45 25.61
N LEU A 383 -1.68 6.75 25.39
CA LEU A 383 -0.34 7.33 25.45
C LEU A 383 0.14 7.38 26.89
N VAL A 384 1.39 6.98 27.13
CA VAL A 384 2.02 6.94 28.46
C VAL A 384 3.31 7.76 28.44
N GLY A 385 3.48 8.59 29.47
CA GLY A 385 4.60 9.51 29.56
C GLY A 385 4.50 10.69 28.58
N SER A 386 5.58 11.41 28.45
CA SER A 386 5.75 12.50 27.49
C SER A 386 6.32 11.96 26.17
N GLN A 387 6.17 12.74 25.10
CA GLN A 387 6.95 12.51 23.89
C GLN A 387 8.45 12.57 24.21
N ASN A 388 9.25 11.80 23.51
CA ASN A 388 10.68 11.68 23.69
C ASN A 388 11.38 11.74 22.34
N SER A 389 12.70 11.82 22.31
CA SER A 389 13.49 11.80 21.08
C SER A 389 14.53 10.70 21.14
N ILE A 390 14.80 10.08 19.99
CA ILE A 390 15.85 9.07 19.83
C ILE A 390 17.21 9.75 19.86
N THR A 391 18.14 9.31 20.69
CA THR A 391 19.54 9.75 20.66
C THR A 391 20.46 8.77 19.95
N ALA A 392 20.11 7.48 20.01
CA ALA A 392 20.80 6.43 19.27
C ALA A 392 19.85 5.27 18.99
N ILE A 393 20.04 4.63 17.83
CA ILE A 393 19.33 3.40 17.45
C ILE A 393 20.27 2.50 16.68
N ALA A 394 20.26 1.21 16.98
CA ALA A 394 21.04 0.19 16.27
C ALA A 394 20.29 -1.13 16.26
N PRO A 395 20.54 -2.01 15.28
CA PRO A 395 20.05 -3.38 15.31
C PRO A 395 20.52 -4.10 16.58
N TYR A 396 19.66 -4.95 17.15
CA TYR A 396 19.94 -5.70 18.37
C TYR A 396 20.14 -7.20 18.11
N ASP A 397 19.41 -7.75 17.16
CA ASP A 397 19.45 -9.16 16.78
C ASP A 397 20.39 -9.46 15.59
N LYS A 398 20.96 -8.45 14.97
CA LYS A 398 21.86 -8.55 13.81
C LYS A 398 22.91 -7.43 13.81
N GLU A 399 23.88 -7.52 12.90
CA GLU A 399 24.89 -6.47 12.68
C GLU A 399 24.38 -5.35 11.78
N GLU A 400 23.46 -5.66 10.82
CA GLU A 400 22.96 -4.71 9.84
C GLU A 400 21.47 -4.43 10.05
N VAL A 401 21.02 -3.23 9.66
CA VAL A 401 19.62 -2.82 9.68
C VAL A 401 18.76 -3.71 8.78
N GLN A 402 19.30 -4.05 7.60
CA GLN A 402 18.58 -4.91 6.67
C GLN A 402 18.38 -6.33 7.22
N GLY A 403 17.10 -6.69 7.38
CA GLY A 403 16.71 -7.97 7.94
C GLY A 403 16.71 -8.03 9.47
N ALA A 404 16.94 -6.92 10.17
CA ALA A 404 16.79 -6.84 11.61
C ALA A 404 15.31 -6.82 12.01
N ARG A 405 14.99 -7.51 13.09
CA ARG A 405 13.66 -7.46 13.73
C ARG A 405 13.68 -6.67 15.03
N GLU A 406 14.84 -6.52 15.66
CA GLU A 406 15.00 -5.91 16.98
C GLU A 406 15.99 -4.76 16.92
N PHE A 407 15.66 -3.70 17.66
CA PHE A 407 16.47 -2.50 17.74
C PHE A 407 16.68 -2.11 19.18
N VAL A 408 17.93 -1.83 19.58
CA VAL A 408 18.24 -1.11 20.80
C VAL A 408 18.12 0.38 20.53
N ILE A 409 17.32 1.06 21.35
CA ILE A 409 16.95 2.47 21.16
C ILE A 409 17.25 3.23 22.45
N SER A 410 18.08 4.26 22.37
CA SER A 410 18.33 5.19 23.49
C SER A 410 17.57 6.48 23.28
N PHE A 411 17.03 7.02 24.36
CA PHE A 411 16.17 8.20 24.36
C PHE A 411 16.83 9.37 25.10
N ARG A 412 16.43 10.59 24.76
CA ARG A 412 16.93 11.83 25.38
C ARG A 412 16.54 11.92 26.85
N ASP A 413 15.28 11.67 27.15
CA ASP A 413 14.74 11.76 28.50
C ASP A 413 14.48 10.37 29.08
N PRO A 414 14.48 10.21 30.42
CA PRO A 414 14.10 8.96 31.03
C PRO A 414 12.69 8.54 30.63
N VAL A 415 12.56 7.28 30.25
CA VAL A 415 11.28 6.65 29.91
C VAL A 415 10.55 6.30 31.19
N ASP A 416 9.23 6.53 31.23
CA ASP A 416 8.39 6.16 32.38
C ASP A 416 8.65 4.71 32.80
N ALA A 417 8.78 4.46 34.11
CA ALA A 417 9.12 3.15 34.64
C ALA A 417 8.07 2.07 34.34
N VAL A 418 6.83 2.46 34.04
CA VAL A 418 5.76 1.53 33.66
C VAL A 418 5.99 0.93 32.27
N VAL A 419 6.78 1.61 31.41
CA VAL A 419 7.10 1.13 30.06
C VAL A 419 8.18 0.05 30.13
N ASN A 420 7.76 -1.19 30.10
CA ASN A 420 8.63 -2.37 30.17
C ASN A 420 8.07 -3.52 29.32
N ALA A 421 8.81 -4.61 29.23
CA ALA A 421 8.45 -5.78 28.42
C ALA A 421 7.15 -6.47 28.86
N GLU A 422 6.87 -6.47 30.15
CA GLU A 422 5.76 -7.23 30.76
C GLU A 422 4.43 -6.50 30.61
N SER A 423 4.45 -5.17 30.53
CA SER A 423 3.27 -4.33 30.55
C SER A 423 2.65 -4.08 29.17
N GLY A 424 3.22 -4.63 28.08
CA GLY A 424 2.66 -4.55 26.73
C GLY A 424 2.64 -3.12 26.16
N PHE A 425 3.80 -2.61 25.74
CA PHE A 425 3.93 -1.27 25.13
C PHE A 425 4.41 -1.34 23.70
N GLY A 426 3.85 -0.45 22.86
CA GLY A 426 4.38 -0.08 21.56
C GLY A 426 5.15 1.23 21.61
N ILE A 427 6.18 1.34 20.80
CA ILE A 427 6.89 2.59 20.50
C ILE A 427 6.40 3.06 19.14
N GLU A 428 5.87 4.27 19.06
CA GLU A 428 5.45 4.93 17.83
C GLU A 428 6.45 6.01 17.44
N ASN A 429 6.86 6.02 16.17
CA ASN A 429 7.69 7.08 15.61
C ASN A 429 6.80 8.19 15.04
N LEU A 430 6.85 9.37 15.63
CA LEU A 430 6.03 10.53 15.26
C LEU A 430 6.61 11.35 14.11
N THR A 431 7.93 11.27 13.89
CA THR A 431 8.61 11.97 12.79
C THR A 431 8.18 11.41 11.44
N TRP A 432 8.05 10.09 11.36
CA TRP A 432 7.64 9.38 10.15
C TRP A 432 6.12 9.19 10.09
N THR A 433 5.41 10.32 10.14
CA THR A 433 3.95 10.42 10.01
C THR A 433 3.60 11.56 9.05
N PRO A 434 2.85 11.29 7.94
CA PRO A 434 2.59 12.28 6.92
C PRO A 434 1.29 13.04 7.16
N GLU A 435 1.18 14.24 6.54
CA GLU A 435 -0.10 14.81 6.16
C GLU A 435 -0.65 14.06 4.93
N VAL A 436 -1.98 13.95 4.82
CA VAL A 436 -2.62 13.23 3.72
C VAL A 436 -3.67 14.10 3.04
N LEU A 437 -3.61 14.19 1.71
CA LEU A 437 -4.69 14.68 0.86
C LEU A 437 -5.11 13.55 -0.09
N PHE A 438 -6.32 13.02 0.11
CA PHE A 438 -6.96 12.01 -0.73
C PHE A 438 -8.19 12.64 -1.38
N ALA A 439 -8.08 13.07 -2.66
CA ALA A 439 -9.07 13.91 -3.29
C ALA A 439 -9.39 13.50 -4.74
N ASP A 440 -10.63 13.72 -5.17
CA ASP A 440 -11.06 13.54 -6.56
C ASP A 440 -10.80 12.12 -7.12
N ASN A 441 -10.82 11.09 -6.26
CA ASN A 441 -10.59 9.71 -6.65
C ASN A 441 -11.90 8.93 -6.80
N VAL A 442 -11.86 7.89 -7.63
CA VAL A 442 -12.92 6.88 -7.76
C VAL A 442 -12.41 5.56 -7.19
N ILE A 443 -13.10 5.04 -6.18
CA ILE A 443 -12.83 3.76 -5.53
C ILE A 443 -14.01 2.84 -5.78
N ARG A 444 -13.80 1.68 -6.41
CA ARG A 444 -14.92 0.79 -6.71
C ARG A 444 -14.54 -0.68 -6.78
N ASN A 445 -15.53 -1.52 -6.49
CA ASN A 445 -15.43 -2.98 -6.71
C ASN A 445 -14.22 -3.62 -6.02
N ASN A 446 -13.81 -3.09 -4.89
CA ASN A 446 -12.66 -3.61 -4.15
C ASN A 446 -13.09 -4.47 -2.96
N ARG A 447 -12.22 -5.37 -2.57
CA ARG A 447 -12.35 -6.13 -1.34
C ARG A 447 -11.96 -5.23 -0.16
N ALA A 448 -12.64 -5.45 0.96
CA ALA A 448 -12.43 -4.84 2.27
C ALA A 448 -12.69 -3.33 2.31
N ARG A 449 -11.68 -2.51 2.58
CA ARG A 449 -11.88 -1.08 2.84
C ARG A 449 -11.58 -0.22 1.61
N GLY A 450 -12.19 0.96 1.57
CA GLY A 450 -11.84 1.95 0.56
C GLY A 450 -10.54 2.67 0.93
N ALA A 451 -10.55 3.42 2.04
CA ALA A 451 -9.38 4.16 2.51
C ALA A 451 -9.13 3.87 3.99
N LEU A 452 -7.85 3.71 4.37
CA LEU A 452 -7.41 3.52 5.73
C LEU A 452 -6.37 4.59 6.08
N PHE A 453 -6.64 5.36 7.14
CA PHE A 453 -5.74 6.41 7.61
C PHE A 453 -5.41 6.21 9.09
N SER A 454 -4.13 6.22 9.41
CA SER A 454 -3.60 6.04 10.76
C SER A 454 -2.40 6.97 10.98
N THR A 455 -2.63 8.28 10.92
CA THR A 455 -1.61 9.32 11.12
C THR A 455 -2.13 10.42 12.07
N PRO A 456 -1.28 10.95 12.97
CA PRO A 456 -1.66 12.07 13.84
C PRO A 456 -1.65 13.43 13.13
N LYS A 457 -1.16 13.49 11.91
CA LYS A 457 -1.11 14.72 11.11
C LYS A 457 -2.44 14.97 10.39
N LYS A 458 -2.56 16.12 9.76
CA LYS A 458 -3.77 16.52 9.06
C LYS A 458 -4.08 15.57 7.90
N THR A 459 -5.29 15.01 7.92
CA THR A 459 -5.81 14.15 6.85
C THR A 459 -7.07 14.77 6.25
N ILE A 460 -7.11 14.90 4.93
CA ILE A 460 -8.28 15.36 4.19
C ILE A 460 -8.66 14.29 3.17
N ALA A 461 -9.90 13.79 3.26
CA ALA A 461 -10.52 12.95 2.23
C ALA A 461 -11.70 13.72 1.64
N GLU A 462 -11.58 14.20 0.38
CA GLU A 462 -12.60 15.06 -0.21
C GLU A 462 -12.89 14.75 -1.68
N ASN A 463 -14.13 15.00 -2.10
CA ASN A 463 -14.62 14.84 -3.47
C ASN A 463 -14.42 13.43 -4.05
N ASN A 464 -14.29 12.39 -3.21
CA ASN A 464 -14.11 11.02 -3.70
C ASN A 464 -15.46 10.32 -3.92
N LEU A 465 -15.50 9.42 -4.89
CA LEU A 465 -16.58 8.47 -5.07
C LEU A 465 -16.14 7.10 -4.53
N PHE A 466 -16.82 6.60 -3.51
CA PHE A 466 -16.73 5.22 -3.04
C PHE A 466 -17.95 4.45 -3.53
N ASP A 467 -17.74 3.57 -4.50
CA ASP A 467 -18.82 2.87 -5.20
C ASP A 467 -18.67 1.35 -5.01
N HIS A 468 -19.55 0.74 -4.24
CA HIS A 468 -19.53 -0.69 -3.91
C HIS A 468 -18.19 -1.16 -3.31
N THR A 469 -17.59 -0.33 -2.44
CA THR A 469 -16.56 -0.81 -1.52
C THR A 469 -17.14 -1.90 -0.65
N SER A 470 -16.64 -3.13 -0.73
CA SER A 470 -17.32 -4.27 -0.13
C SER A 470 -17.34 -4.29 1.39
N GLY A 471 -16.40 -3.61 2.05
CA GLY A 471 -16.43 -3.34 3.49
C GLY A 471 -16.65 -1.86 3.81
N THR A 472 -15.98 -1.38 4.84
CA THR A 472 -15.96 0.04 5.26
C THR A 472 -15.37 0.92 4.17
N ALA A 473 -16.01 2.03 3.82
CA ALA A 473 -15.48 2.96 2.82
C ALA A 473 -14.28 3.74 3.35
N ILE A 474 -14.35 4.26 4.59
CA ILE A 474 -13.22 4.92 5.24
C ILE A 474 -13.04 4.36 6.65
N LEU A 475 -11.83 3.91 6.95
CA LEU A 475 -11.41 3.42 8.26
C LEU A 475 -10.33 4.33 8.86
N LEU A 476 -10.57 4.84 10.07
CA LEU A 476 -9.56 5.42 10.93
C LEU A 476 -9.21 4.37 11.99
N CYS A 477 -7.97 3.86 11.96
CA CYS A 477 -7.56 2.73 12.78
C CYS A 477 -6.42 3.10 13.73
N GLY A 478 -5.72 2.13 14.18
CA GLY A 478 -4.56 2.10 15.06
C GLY A 478 -4.57 0.76 15.78
N ASP A 479 -3.53 -0.04 15.60
CA ASP A 479 -3.46 -1.41 16.11
C ASP A 479 -2.05 -1.72 16.64
N CYS A 480 -1.92 -1.85 17.96
CA CYS A 480 -0.69 -2.27 18.63
C CYS A 480 -0.76 -3.72 19.13
N ASN A 481 -1.59 -4.58 18.51
CA ASN A 481 -1.86 -5.94 18.97
C ASN A 481 -1.76 -7.00 17.86
N GLY A 482 -2.19 -6.69 16.63
CA GLY A 482 -2.24 -7.61 15.50
C GLY A 482 -1.32 -7.18 14.36
N TRP A 483 -1.71 -6.15 13.62
CA TRP A 483 -0.93 -5.62 12.51
C TRP A 483 0.24 -4.73 12.94
N TYR A 484 0.17 -4.14 14.13
CA TYR A 484 1.15 -3.19 14.65
C TYR A 484 1.27 -1.94 13.77
N GLU A 485 0.16 -1.50 13.22
CA GLU A 485 0.06 -0.28 12.40
C GLU A 485 -0.31 0.92 13.28
N THR A 486 0.50 1.98 13.22
CA THR A 486 0.26 3.23 13.96
C THR A 486 -0.76 4.08 13.21
N GLY A 487 -1.39 5.04 13.73
CA GLY A 487 -1.33 5.76 14.96
C GLY A 487 -2.66 6.46 15.21
N ALA A 488 -2.68 7.35 16.19
CA ALA A 488 -3.90 8.09 16.54
C ALA A 488 -4.23 9.18 15.52
N CYS A 489 -5.46 9.20 15.01
CA CYS A 489 -5.94 10.30 14.15
C CYS A 489 -6.34 11.50 15.00
N ARG A 490 -5.78 12.69 14.73
CA ARG A 490 -5.98 13.91 15.53
C ARG A 490 -6.76 15.00 14.79
N ASN A 491 -6.51 15.14 13.49
CA ASN A 491 -7.07 16.20 12.66
C ASN A 491 -7.50 15.60 11.32
N VAL A 492 -8.77 15.21 11.21
CA VAL A 492 -9.30 14.53 10.03
C VAL A 492 -10.52 15.26 9.50
N ILE A 493 -10.56 15.52 8.21
CA ILE A 493 -11.67 16.11 7.51
C ILE A 493 -12.12 15.15 6.39
N ILE A 494 -13.34 14.64 6.49
CA ILE A 494 -13.99 13.80 5.47
C ILE A 494 -15.15 14.61 4.91
N ARG A 495 -15.02 15.14 3.68
CA ARG A 495 -16.03 16.05 3.15
C ARG A 495 -16.29 15.89 1.65
N LYS A 496 -17.53 16.20 1.25
CA LYS A 496 -17.95 16.22 -0.15
C LYS A 496 -17.69 14.89 -0.88
N ASN A 497 -17.63 13.78 -0.13
CA ASN A 497 -17.52 12.46 -0.72
C ASN A 497 -18.91 11.89 -0.99
N ARG A 498 -18.99 11.00 -1.97
CA ARG A 498 -20.17 10.23 -2.26
C ARG A 498 -19.91 8.76 -1.95
N PHE A 499 -20.73 8.17 -1.09
CA PHE A 499 -20.66 6.76 -0.70
C PHE A 499 -21.88 6.04 -1.27
N VAL A 500 -21.64 5.08 -2.18
CA VAL A 500 -22.69 4.29 -2.83
C VAL A 500 -22.51 2.84 -2.43
N ASN A 501 -23.50 2.29 -1.72
CA ASN A 501 -23.59 0.88 -1.36
C ASN A 501 -22.31 0.22 -0.86
N ALA A 502 -21.60 0.88 0.07
CA ALA A 502 -20.57 0.23 0.86
C ALA A 502 -21.17 -0.85 1.77
N LEU A 503 -20.33 -1.69 2.39
CA LEU A 503 -20.73 -2.74 3.33
C LEU A 503 -21.51 -3.91 2.68
N THR A 504 -21.27 -4.20 1.41
CA THR A 504 -21.91 -5.35 0.74
C THR A 504 -21.41 -6.69 1.27
N ASN A 505 -20.28 -6.69 2.02
CA ASN A 505 -19.67 -7.87 2.63
C ASN A 505 -19.13 -7.58 4.04
N MET A 506 -18.91 -8.64 4.81
CA MET A 506 -18.30 -8.56 6.14
C MET A 506 -16.84 -8.96 6.08
N PHE A 507 -15.97 -7.98 6.24
CA PHE A 507 -14.52 -8.16 6.39
C PHE A 507 -14.04 -7.63 7.76
N GLN A 508 -12.77 -7.76 8.06
CA GLN A 508 -12.17 -7.22 9.28
C GLN A 508 -12.39 -5.69 9.35
N PHE A 509 -12.77 -5.19 10.51
CA PHE A 509 -13.05 -3.77 10.80
C PHE A 509 -14.21 -3.15 10.01
N THR A 510 -15.12 -3.96 9.49
CA THR A 510 -16.33 -3.50 8.79
C THR A 510 -17.45 -3.26 9.79
N ASN A 511 -17.56 -2.04 10.35
CA ASN A 511 -18.54 -1.70 11.39
C ASN A 511 -19.59 -0.69 10.93
N ALA A 512 -19.27 0.18 9.99
CA ALA A 512 -20.12 1.18 9.36
C ALA A 512 -19.50 1.64 8.03
N VAL A 513 -20.21 2.49 7.27
CA VAL A 513 -19.66 3.11 6.05
C VAL A 513 -18.39 3.90 6.37
N ILE A 514 -18.40 4.68 7.45
CA ILE A 514 -17.21 5.29 8.05
C ILE A 514 -17.01 4.65 9.42
N SER A 515 -15.87 4.03 9.64
CA SER A 515 -15.49 3.39 10.89
C SER A 515 -14.27 4.07 11.52
N ILE A 516 -14.40 4.53 12.75
CA ILE A 516 -13.31 4.98 13.60
C ILE A 516 -13.10 3.87 14.63
N TYR A 517 -12.21 2.94 14.30
CA TYR A 517 -12.06 1.69 15.04
C TYR A 517 -10.60 1.40 15.39
N PRO A 518 -10.06 1.95 16.48
CA PRO A 518 -8.80 1.50 17.04
C PRO A 518 -8.97 0.12 17.67
N GLU A 519 -7.97 -0.75 17.53
CA GLU A 519 -7.97 -2.08 18.18
C GLU A 519 -7.60 -1.93 19.66
N ILE A 520 -8.62 -1.89 20.52
CA ILE A 520 -8.48 -1.70 21.97
C ILE A 520 -9.02 -2.93 22.69
N PRO A 521 -8.16 -3.87 23.12
CA PRO A 521 -8.58 -5.06 23.84
C PRO A 521 -9.33 -4.79 25.15
N ASP A 522 -8.89 -3.78 25.91
CA ASP A 522 -9.49 -3.41 27.20
C ASP A 522 -10.02 -1.96 27.19
N LEU A 523 -11.09 -1.76 26.44
CA LEU A 523 -11.76 -0.46 26.37
C LEU A 523 -12.32 0.01 27.73
N LYS A 524 -12.69 -0.92 28.62
CA LYS A 524 -13.27 -0.61 29.93
C LYS A 524 -12.27 0.06 30.86
N SER A 525 -11.02 -0.35 30.81
CA SER A 525 -9.95 0.21 31.64
C SER A 525 -9.33 1.48 31.06
N GLN A 526 -9.66 1.84 29.82
CA GLN A 526 -9.13 3.04 29.17
C GLN A 526 -9.57 4.31 29.89
N GLN A 527 -8.61 5.21 30.22
CA GLN A 527 -8.87 6.50 30.89
C GLN A 527 -8.80 7.69 29.91
N LYS A 528 -7.95 7.62 28.89
CA LYS A 528 -7.75 8.66 27.87
C LYS A 528 -8.16 8.15 26.49
N TYR A 529 -8.73 9.03 25.67
CA TYR A 529 -9.14 8.67 24.30
C TYR A 529 -7.94 8.45 23.38
N PHE A 530 -8.09 7.55 22.42
CA PHE A 530 -7.04 7.29 21.44
C PHE A 530 -7.05 8.31 20.30
N HIS A 531 -8.21 8.57 19.70
CA HIS A 531 -8.37 9.52 18.60
C HIS A 531 -8.84 10.91 19.06
N GLY A 532 -8.64 11.93 18.21
CA GLY A 532 -9.06 13.31 18.50
C GLY A 532 -8.15 14.01 19.51
N GLY A 533 -8.73 14.65 20.51
CA GLY A 533 -7.99 15.39 21.54
C GLY A 533 -7.61 16.81 21.13
N VAL A 534 -8.15 17.31 20.02
CA VAL A 534 -8.07 18.71 19.57
C VAL A 534 -9.49 19.20 19.26
N GLU A 535 -9.68 20.51 19.24
CA GLU A 535 -10.98 21.11 18.90
C GLU A 535 -11.41 20.65 17.49
N GLU A 536 -12.67 20.20 17.35
CA GLU A 536 -13.25 19.59 16.15
C GLU A 536 -12.54 18.33 15.63
N GLY A 537 -11.50 17.84 16.22
CA GLY A 537 -10.77 16.60 16.00
C GLY A 537 -11.04 15.85 14.68
N ILE A 538 -12.19 15.18 14.59
CA ILE A 538 -12.63 14.45 13.40
C ILE A 538 -13.93 15.05 12.88
N VAL A 539 -13.90 15.59 11.65
CA VAL A 539 -15.03 16.28 11.01
C VAL A 539 -15.48 15.49 9.79
N ILE A 540 -16.77 15.14 9.76
CA ILE A 540 -17.44 14.45 8.66
C ILE A 540 -18.58 15.37 8.19
N GLU A 541 -18.40 16.04 7.04
CA GLU A 541 -19.32 17.07 6.60
C GLU A 541 -19.59 17.08 5.09
N ASP A 542 -20.78 17.56 4.71
CA ASP A 542 -21.17 17.76 3.31
C ASP A 542 -21.05 16.49 2.43
N ASN A 543 -21.14 15.28 3.01
CA ASN A 543 -21.07 14.02 2.27
C ASN A 543 -22.45 13.52 1.87
N GLU A 544 -22.49 12.71 0.81
CA GLU A 544 -23.67 11.99 0.34
C GLU A 544 -23.55 10.50 0.63
N PHE A 545 -24.47 9.93 1.38
CA PHE A 545 -24.58 8.50 1.64
C PHE A 545 -25.81 7.94 0.92
N ASP A 546 -25.58 7.08 -0.07
CA ASP A 546 -26.62 6.32 -0.77
C ASP A 546 -26.40 4.84 -0.43
N THR A 547 -27.14 4.32 0.52
CA THR A 547 -26.86 3.03 1.14
C THR A 547 -28.10 2.16 1.32
N PHE A 548 -27.90 0.85 1.32
CA PHE A 548 -28.96 -0.13 1.53
C PHE A 548 -29.09 -0.61 2.99
N ASP A 549 -28.09 -0.36 3.85
CA ASP A 549 -28.08 -0.81 5.25
C ASP A 549 -27.92 0.35 6.24
N ALA A 550 -28.19 0.10 7.50
CA ALA A 550 -28.33 1.12 8.53
C ALA A 550 -27.02 1.83 8.93
N PRO A 551 -25.85 1.15 9.09
CA PRO A 551 -24.70 1.73 9.78
C PRO A 551 -23.95 2.75 8.90
N ILE A 552 -24.02 4.02 9.28
CA ILE A 552 -23.34 5.13 8.61
C ILE A 552 -21.99 5.42 9.28
N LEU A 553 -22.02 5.58 10.62
CA LEU A 553 -20.83 5.93 11.41
C LEU A 553 -20.71 5.01 12.62
N TYR A 554 -19.56 4.41 12.76
CA TYR A 554 -19.09 3.79 13.99
C TYR A 554 -17.90 4.58 14.53
N ALA A 555 -17.90 4.92 15.82
CA ALA A 555 -16.78 5.60 16.45
C ALA A 555 -16.47 5.00 17.83
N LYS A 556 -15.20 4.63 18.04
CA LYS A 556 -14.68 4.09 19.29
C LYS A 556 -13.49 4.92 19.77
N SER A 557 -13.53 5.34 21.03
CA SER A 557 -12.45 6.04 21.71
C SER A 557 -12.04 7.35 21.01
N VAL A 558 -12.99 8.29 20.91
CA VAL A 558 -12.81 9.58 20.23
C VAL A 558 -13.16 10.73 21.16
N ASP A 559 -12.30 11.74 21.20
CA ASP A 559 -12.57 13.03 21.83
C ASP A 559 -12.61 14.12 20.75
N GLY A 560 -13.79 14.67 20.49
CA GLY A 560 -14.04 15.62 19.40
C GLY A 560 -14.44 14.95 18.07
N LEU A 561 -15.76 14.90 17.83
CA LEU A 561 -16.36 14.32 16.63
C LEU A 561 -17.50 15.22 16.13
N VAL A 562 -17.40 15.64 14.88
CA VAL A 562 -18.46 16.43 14.23
C VAL A 562 -18.99 15.69 13.01
N PHE A 563 -20.30 15.50 12.96
CA PHE A 563 -21.01 14.97 11.79
C PHE A 563 -22.12 15.95 11.43
N ARG A 564 -21.94 16.73 10.33
CA ARG A 564 -22.87 17.79 9.96
C ARG A 564 -23.09 17.91 8.46
N ASN A 565 -24.24 18.45 8.06
CA ASN A 565 -24.61 18.73 6.66
C ASN A 565 -24.50 17.52 5.72
N ASN A 566 -24.55 16.30 6.24
CA ASN A 566 -24.48 15.11 5.42
C ASN A 566 -25.87 14.68 4.98
N SER A 567 -26.02 14.25 3.73
CA SER A 567 -27.26 13.65 3.24
C SER A 567 -27.20 12.14 3.30
N ILE A 568 -28.28 11.50 3.79
CA ILE A 568 -28.38 10.04 3.91
C ILE A 568 -29.64 9.58 3.20
N ARG A 569 -29.47 8.82 2.13
CA ARG A 569 -30.54 8.19 1.37
C ARG A 569 -30.46 6.68 1.51
N MET A 570 -31.57 6.06 1.89
CA MET A 570 -31.70 4.60 1.89
C MET A 570 -32.21 4.13 0.54
N ASN A 571 -31.57 3.11 -0.05
CA ASN A 571 -32.03 2.43 -1.25
C ASN A 571 -32.39 0.96 -0.98
N THR A 572 -32.82 0.22 -1.99
CA THR A 572 -33.28 -1.16 -1.87
C THR A 572 -32.54 -2.13 -2.77
N GLU A 573 -31.32 -1.77 -3.20
CA GLU A 573 -30.52 -2.61 -4.11
C GLU A 573 -30.16 -3.94 -3.45
N TYR A 574 -29.82 -3.92 -2.17
CA TYR A 574 -29.53 -5.12 -1.37
C TYR A 574 -30.41 -5.17 -0.11
N LYS A 575 -30.53 -6.38 0.47
CA LYS A 575 -31.19 -6.57 1.76
C LYS A 575 -30.24 -6.19 2.89
N SER A 576 -30.71 -5.49 3.90
CA SER A 576 -29.95 -5.21 5.13
C SER A 576 -29.54 -6.49 5.84
N PHE A 577 -28.25 -6.67 6.12
CA PHE A 577 -27.73 -7.88 6.78
C PHE A 577 -26.68 -7.60 7.87
N HIS A 578 -26.15 -6.37 7.91
CA HIS A 578 -25.06 -6.01 8.82
C HIS A 578 -25.46 -6.22 10.30
N TRP A 579 -24.52 -6.64 11.13
CA TRP A 579 -24.73 -6.86 12.57
C TRP A 579 -25.08 -5.57 13.31
N ASN A 580 -24.43 -4.46 12.98
CA ASN A 580 -24.74 -3.14 13.51
C ASN A 580 -26.03 -2.62 12.85
N LYS A 581 -27.06 -2.37 13.66
CA LYS A 581 -28.35 -1.84 13.22
C LYS A 581 -28.51 -0.35 13.52
N SER A 582 -27.51 0.26 14.14
CA SER A 582 -27.53 1.68 14.49
C SER A 582 -26.94 2.52 13.36
N ARG A 583 -27.62 3.62 13.02
CA ARG A 583 -27.10 4.62 12.08
C ARG A 583 -25.80 5.24 12.58
N PHE A 584 -25.78 5.55 13.87
CA PHE A 584 -24.63 6.06 14.60
C PHE A 584 -24.38 5.16 15.82
N LEU A 585 -23.26 4.47 15.86
CA LEU A 585 -22.85 3.65 17.00
C LEU A 585 -21.58 4.29 17.60
N LEU A 586 -21.73 4.85 18.81
CA LEU A 586 -20.66 5.56 19.50
C LEU A 586 -20.29 4.81 20.79
N GLU A 587 -19.03 4.40 20.87
CA GLU A 587 -18.47 3.69 22.03
C GLU A 587 -17.34 4.53 22.63
N ARG A 588 -17.53 5.07 23.82
CA ARG A 588 -16.56 5.94 24.46
C ARG A 588 -16.16 7.13 23.56
N VAL A 589 -17.15 7.98 23.29
CA VAL A 589 -16.98 9.21 22.50
C VAL A 589 -17.45 10.40 23.34
N THR A 590 -16.65 11.47 23.35
CA THR A 590 -16.97 12.75 24.00
C THR A 590 -16.90 13.90 23.01
N ASN A 591 -17.48 15.04 23.37
CA ASN A 591 -17.53 16.23 22.53
C ASN A 591 -18.02 15.93 21.10
N ALA A 592 -19.04 15.06 21.00
CA ALA A 592 -19.67 14.69 19.73
C ALA A 592 -20.80 15.66 19.39
N LYS A 593 -20.81 16.16 18.13
CA LYS A 593 -21.91 16.95 17.55
C LYS A 593 -22.41 16.18 16.31
N ILE A 594 -23.64 15.73 16.34
CA ILE A 594 -24.30 15.01 15.22
C ILE A 594 -25.55 15.79 14.85
N GLU A 595 -25.56 16.35 13.63
CA GLU A 595 -26.61 17.21 13.08
C GLU A 595 -27.22 16.64 11.81
#